data_d06ecf12ca2b979e842f0c489d0fe126
#
_entry.id   d06ecf12ca2b979e842f0c489d0fe126
#
_cell.length_a   1.000
_cell.length_b   1.000
_cell.length_c   1.000
_cell.angle_alpha   90.00
_cell.angle_beta   90.00
_cell.angle_gamma   90.00
#
_symmetry.space_group_name_H-M   'P 1'
#
loop_
_entity.id
_entity.type
_entity.pdbx_description
1 polymer ?
#
loop_
_entity_poly.entity_id
_entity_poly.type
_entity_poly.pdbx_seq_one_letter_code
_entity_poly.pdbx_strand_id
1 'polypeptide(L)'
;MSNMQAWKQNIGSLIDYAERIFPEVEIVSRALTGEIVKSNYGQVAKRAKKLGSSLESYGIQHGQNVGSLALNTYRNMEMYYGISGMGAVMHTINFRLHPEQIAYIINHAENRLIFLETVFAPLLEALQDNCPTVEKYILLCSKEEMPETKLKNVISYEEFIEDGDESYSWPELDEDAPCGLCYTSGTTGNPKGVLYSHKSTLLHTWAGSSANGLGLDKDDSILMVVPMFHVMGWGLPYIGAMNGIKLVLPGMGMDGPALVELIEKEHVTLAFGVPTIWLGLLNYCKENNIKLNTVKQTLIGGSAVPYSMIKQFDEEHNINVVQGWGMTETSPLATANIKTKAMEKMPKDEMYKLQTKQGKPIYGVELKIIDDDGKTLPEDGKAYGKLMIRGPWINKRYYKHDSDAVDADGWFDTGDISSIDPDGYMTIVDRAKDVIKSGGEWISSVDLENAAQGHPDVMQACVIGVAHPKWDERPVLLVVPANEKKDKDSIFTFLEDKIAKWWKPDDIIFIEELPIGATGKVLKVKLREQFKDHLIK
;
A
#
# COMPACT_ATOMS: atom_id res chain seq x y z
N MET A 1 -35.01 -16.41 -11.48
CA MET A 1 -34.28 -16.51 -10.21
C MET A 1 -33.24 -17.61 -10.37
N SER A 2 -32.04 -17.45 -9.82
CA SER A 2 -31.00 -18.47 -9.83
C SER A 2 -31.40 -19.63 -8.92
N ASN A 3 -31.05 -20.89 -9.30
CA ASN A 3 -31.24 -22.09 -8.48
C ASN A 3 -29.99 -22.41 -7.64
N MET A 4 -28.98 -21.53 -7.63
CA MET A 4 -27.78 -21.68 -6.80
C MET A 4 -28.11 -21.32 -5.35
N GLN A 5 -27.37 -21.92 -4.42
CA GLN A 5 -27.48 -21.59 -3.00
C GLN A 5 -27.18 -20.12 -2.73
N ALA A 6 -27.97 -19.50 -1.87
CA ALA A 6 -27.70 -18.16 -1.35
C ALA A 6 -26.65 -18.27 -0.22
N TRP A 7 -25.38 -18.31 -0.60
CA TRP A 7 -24.27 -18.37 0.34
C TRP A 7 -23.69 -16.97 0.53
N LYS A 8 -23.79 -16.44 1.74
CA LYS A 8 -23.21 -15.13 2.08
C LYS A 8 -21.73 -15.31 2.41
N GLN A 9 -20.91 -14.52 1.74
CA GLN A 9 -19.45 -14.52 1.91
C GLN A 9 -19.04 -13.47 2.93
N ASN A 10 -18.27 -13.88 3.94
CA ASN A 10 -17.75 -12.96 4.95
C ASN A 10 -16.33 -13.38 5.40
N ILE A 11 -15.64 -12.45 6.07
CA ILE A 11 -14.26 -12.65 6.52
C ILE A 11 -14.14 -13.75 7.56
N GLY A 12 -15.16 -13.94 8.43
CA GLY A 12 -15.19 -15.05 9.39
C GLY A 12 -15.15 -16.42 8.70
N SER A 13 -15.91 -16.60 7.60
CA SER A 13 -15.88 -17.84 6.84
C SER A 13 -14.53 -18.14 6.18
N LEU A 14 -13.76 -17.11 5.86
CA LEU A 14 -12.43 -17.26 5.27
C LEU A 14 -11.44 -17.82 6.29
N ILE A 15 -11.42 -17.30 7.52
CA ILE A 15 -10.51 -17.82 8.54
C ILE A 15 -10.92 -19.22 9.03
N ASP A 16 -12.21 -19.53 9.08
CA ASP A 16 -12.69 -20.89 9.36
C ASP A 16 -12.24 -21.89 8.27
N TYR A 17 -12.24 -21.45 7.00
CA TYR A 17 -11.70 -22.24 5.90
C TYR A 17 -10.20 -22.51 6.10
N ALA A 18 -9.41 -21.47 6.40
CA ALA A 18 -7.98 -21.61 6.63
C ALA A 18 -7.66 -22.51 7.85
N GLU A 19 -8.39 -22.35 8.97
CA GLU A 19 -8.29 -23.22 10.14
C GLU A 19 -8.50 -24.69 9.80
N ARG A 20 -9.48 -24.98 8.96
CA ARG A 20 -9.85 -26.36 8.61
C ARG A 20 -8.91 -27.00 7.59
N ILE A 21 -8.46 -26.23 6.60
CA ILE A 21 -7.72 -26.77 5.44
C ILE A 21 -6.21 -26.60 5.59
N PHE A 22 -5.76 -25.51 6.21
CA PHE A 22 -4.36 -25.12 6.33
C PHE A 22 -3.91 -24.83 7.77
N PRO A 23 -4.38 -25.61 8.80
CA PRO A 23 -4.16 -25.25 10.21
C PRO A 23 -2.69 -25.05 10.57
N GLU A 24 -1.79 -25.82 9.96
CA GLU A 24 -0.37 -25.85 10.30
C GLU A 24 0.50 -24.89 9.47
N VAL A 25 -0.09 -24.20 8.47
CA VAL A 25 0.67 -23.24 7.65
C VAL A 25 1.07 -22.04 8.51
N GLU A 26 2.37 -21.75 8.51
CA GLU A 26 2.99 -20.80 9.42
C GLU A 26 2.62 -19.34 9.11
N ILE A 27 2.47 -18.56 10.17
CA ILE A 27 2.48 -17.11 10.20
C ILE A 27 3.62 -16.71 11.12
N VAL A 28 4.70 -16.22 10.52
CA VAL A 28 5.92 -15.85 11.22
C VAL A 28 5.94 -14.35 11.47
N SER A 29 6.20 -13.93 12.69
CA SER A 29 6.25 -12.51 13.06
C SER A 29 7.55 -12.17 13.77
N ARG A 30 8.15 -11.04 13.44
CA ARG A 30 9.13 -10.40 14.29
C ARG A 30 8.42 -9.52 15.31
N ALA A 31 8.53 -9.87 16.59
CA ALA A 31 8.00 -9.07 17.69
C ALA A 31 8.79 -7.76 17.88
N LEU A 32 8.27 -6.83 18.69
CA LEU A 32 8.98 -5.58 19.05
C LEU A 32 10.31 -5.82 19.76
N THR A 33 10.44 -6.92 20.49
CA THR A 33 11.68 -7.37 21.13
C THR A 33 12.76 -7.83 20.14
N GLY A 34 12.39 -8.01 18.84
CA GLY A 34 13.24 -8.62 17.83
C GLY A 34 13.13 -10.14 17.74
N GLU A 35 12.47 -10.78 18.69
CA GLU A 35 12.22 -12.23 18.69
C GLU A 35 11.31 -12.65 17.53
N ILE A 36 11.59 -13.83 16.97
CA ILE A 36 10.76 -14.45 15.93
C ILE A 36 9.72 -15.33 16.59
N VAL A 37 8.47 -14.93 16.49
CA VAL A 37 7.30 -15.68 16.97
C VAL A 37 6.70 -16.45 15.80
N LYS A 38 6.54 -17.77 15.96
CA LYS A 38 5.88 -18.63 14.98
C LYS A 38 4.47 -18.97 15.45
N SER A 39 3.51 -18.61 14.66
CA SER A 39 2.10 -18.99 14.78
C SER A 39 1.67 -19.72 13.51
N ASN A 40 0.40 -20.11 13.40
CA ASN A 40 -0.18 -20.73 12.21
C ASN A 40 -1.66 -20.32 12.06
N TYR A 41 -2.30 -20.68 10.93
CA TYR A 41 -3.70 -20.30 10.70
C TYR A 41 -4.64 -20.90 11.73
N GLY A 42 -4.37 -22.11 12.24
CA GLY A 42 -5.18 -22.74 13.30
C GLY A 42 -5.16 -21.94 14.60
N GLN A 43 -3.98 -21.45 15.00
CA GLN A 43 -3.84 -20.63 16.20
C GLN A 43 -4.45 -19.24 16.00
N VAL A 44 -4.18 -18.59 14.86
CA VAL A 44 -4.77 -17.28 14.54
C VAL A 44 -6.29 -17.36 14.52
N ALA A 45 -6.88 -18.40 13.94
CA ALA A 45 -8.34 -18.57 13.90
C ALA A 45 -8.95 -18.67 15.31
N LYS A 46 -8.39 -19.52 16.18
CA LYS A 46 -8.85 -19.67 17.58
C LYS A 46 -8.76 -18.36 18.35
N ARG A 47 -7.63 -17.65 18.23
CA ARG A 47 -7.41 -16.39 18.93
C ARG A 47 -8.26 -15.25 18.35
N ALA A 48 -8.52 -15.26 17.04
CA ALA A 48 -9.48 -14.35 16.42
C ALA A 48 -10.91 -14.59 16.93
N LYS A 49 -11.32 -15.85 17.13
CA LYS A 49 -12.61 -16.22 17.74
C LYS A 49 -12.69 -15.72 19.19
N LYS A 50 -11.66 -15.93 19.99
CA LYS A 50 -11.56 -15.35 21.34
C LYS A 50 -11.74 -13.83 21.32
N LEU A 51 -11.05 -13.14 20.41
CA LEU A 51 -11.18 -11.70 20.25
C LEU A 51 -12.61 -11.29 19.87
N GLY A 52 -13.24 -11.97 18.91
CA GLY A 52 -14.61 -11.71 18.50
C GLY A 52 -15.60 -11.86 19.67
N SER A 53 -15.48 -12.95 20.42
CA SER A 53 -16.27 -13.20 21.64
C SER A 53 -16.05 -12.13 22.71
N SER A 54 -14.80 -11.70 22.94
CA SER A 54 -14.47 -10.65 23.91
C SER A 54 -15.02 -9.28 23.51
N LEU A 55 -14.98 -8.95 22.20
CA LEU A 55 -15.56 -7.73 21.66
C LEU A 55 -17.09 -7.70 21.83
N GLU A 56 -17.76 -8.81 21.54
CA GLU A 56 -19.21 -8.95 21.75
C GLU A 56 -19.57 -8.81 23.24
N SER A 57 -18.82 -9.48 24.13
CA SER A 57 -19.00 -9.40 25.59
C SER A 57 -18.73 -7.99 26.13
N TYR A 58 -17.81 -7.23 25.52
CA TYR A 58 -17.57 -5.83 25.82
C TYR A 58 -18.72 -4.92 25.36
N GLY A 59 -19.56 -5.39 24.46
CA GLY A 59 -20.71 -4.64 23.92
C GLY A 59 -20.38 -3.86 22.64
N ILE A 60 -19.39 -4.31 21.86
CA ILE A 60 -19.20 -3.82 20.50
C ILE A 60 -20.31 -4.38 19.61
N GLN A 61 -20.94 -3.51 18.83
CA GLN A 61 -22.05 -3.86 17.94
C GLN A 61 -21.58 -4.00 16.50
N HIS A 62 -22.35 -4.73 15.67
CA HIS A 62 -22.11 -4.82 14.24
C HIS A 62 -22.04 -3.41 13.61
N GLY A 63 -21.08 -3.20 12.72
CA GLY A 63 -20.83 -1.92 12.04
C GLY A 63 -20.09 -0.85 12.87
N GLN A 64 -19.82 -1.09 14.15
CA GLN A 64 -18.98 -0.18 14.94
C GLN A 64 -17.49 -0.33 14.58
N ASN A 65 -16.79 0.81 14.54
CA ASN A 65 -15.37 0.81 14.22
C ASN A 65 -14.51 0.52 15.45
N VAL A 66 -13.56 -0.39 15.29
CA VAL A 66 -12.53 -0.72 16.28
C VAL A 66 -11.17 -0.31 15.71
N GLY A 67 -10.48 0.59 16.40
CA GLY A 67 -9.21 1.15 15.94
C GLY A 67 -8.04 0.19 16.16
N SER A 68 -7.13 0.12 15.17
CA SER A 68 -5.89 -0.63 15.25
C SER A 68 -4.71 0.25 14.88
N LEU A 69 -3.84 0.54 15.83
CA LEU A 69 -2.55 1.22 15.67
C LEU A 69 -1.44 0.18 15.82
N ALA A 70 -1.34 -0.72 14.83
CA ALA A 70 -0.55 -1.93 14.93
C ALA A 70 0.47 -2.07 13.80
N LEU A 71 1.50 -2.86 14.06
CA LEU A 71 2.53 -3.28 13.12
C LEU A 71 2.13 -4.58 12.40
N ASN A 72 3.01 -5.03 11.48
CA ASN A 72 2.84 -6.32 10.81
C ASN A 72 3.24 -7.44 11.78
N THR A 73 2.29 -7.90 12.59
CA THR A 73 2.48 -8.93 13.61
C THR A 73 1.32 -9.94 13.60
N TYR A 74 1.51 -11.11 14.23
CA TYR A 74 0.47 -12.13 14.33
C TYR A 74 -0.78 -11.63 15.09
N ARG A 75 -0.62 -10.78 16.13
CA ARG A 75 -1.77 -10.17 16.82
C ARG A 75 -2.59 -9.27 15.91
N ASN A 76 -1.94 -8.56 15.00
CA ASN A 76 -2.65 -7.79 13.99
C ASN A 76 -3.41 -8.69 13.01
N MET A 77 -2.87 -9.86 12.63
CA MET A 77 -3.61 -10.87 11.87
C MET A 77 -4.85 -11.35 12.62
N GLU A 78 -4.76 -11.61 13.92
CA GLU A 78 -5.91 -11.99 14.75
C GLU A 78 -6.99 -10.93 14.74
N MET A 79 -6.61 -9.64 14.81
CA MET A 79 -7.54 -8.51 14.75
C MET A 79 -8.25 -8.38 13.40
N TYR A 80 -7.55 -8.63 12.28
CA TYR A 80 -8.15 -8.62 10.95
C TYR A 80 -9.37 -9.56 10.85
N TYR A 81 -9.28 -10.71 11.49
CA TYR A 81 -10.35 -11.70 11.48
C TYR A 81 -11.32 -11.55 12.65
N GLY A 82 -10.81 -11.31 13.85
CA GLY A 82 -11.64 -11.22 15.05
C GLY A 82 -12.60 -10.04 15.03
N ILE A 83 -12.11 -8.85 14.62
CA ILE A 83 -12.94 -7.65 14.53
C ILE A 83 -13.94 -7.77 13.38
N SER A 84 -13.46 -8.07 12.17
CA SER A 84 -14.33 -8.14 10.99
C SER A 84 -15.27 -9.36 11.04
N GLY A 85 -14.80 -10.50 11.55
CA GLY A 85 -15.59 -11.72 11.65
C GLY A 85 -16.80 -11.61 12.56
N MET A 86 -16.68 -10.88 13.69
CA MET A 86 -17.81 -10.64 14.59
C MET A 86 -18.77 -9.55 14.07
N GLY A 87 -18.49 -8.91 12.94
CA GLY A 87 -19.32 -7.90 12.30
C GLY A 87 -18.99 -6.46 12.67
N ALA A 88 -17.93 -6.22 13.44
CA ALA A 88 -17.37 -4.89 13.63
C ALA A 88 -16.47 -4.49 12.44
N VAL A 89 -16.05 -3.24 12.38
CA VAL A 89 -15.23 -2.70 11.30
C VAL A 89 -13.81 -2.49 11.80
N MET A 90 -12.86 -3.17 11.18
CA MET A 90 -11.43 -2.99 11.43
C MET A 90 -10.97 -1.64 10.89
N HIS A 91 -10.77 -0.65 11.76
CA HIS A 91 -10.22 0.65 11.38
C HIS A 91 -8.71 0.63 11.54
N THR A 92 -7.98 0.50 10.45
CA THR A 92 -6.51 0.53 10.45
C THR A 92 -6.01 1.98 10.47
N ILE A 93 -5.30 2.35 11.56
CA ILE A 93 -4.83 3.71 11.80
C ILE A 93 -3.38 3.84 11.36
N ASN A 94 -3.12 4.76 10.44
CA ASN A 94 -1.76 5.08 10.01
C ASN A 94 -1.05 5.95 11.06
N PHE A 95 -0.14 5.36 11.82
CA PHE A 95 0.62 6.02 12.87
C PHE A 95 1.68 7.04 12.36
N ARG A 96 1.92 7.08 11.04
CA ARG A 96 2.82 8.05 10.40
C ARG A 96 2.14 9.38 10.04
N LEU A 97 0.83 9.48 10.25
CA LEU A 97 0.10 10.73 10.10
C LEU A 97 0.51 11.73 11.20
N HIS A 98 0.26 13.03 10.96
CA HIS A 98 0.42 14.03 12.00
C HIS A 98 -0.52 13.74 13.18
N PRO A 99 -0.11 13.96 14.43
CA PRO A 99 -0.94 13.65 15.62
C PRO A 99 -2.36 14.20 15.56
N GLU A 100 -2.56 15.42 15.06
CA GLU A 100 -3.90 16.02 14.89
C GLU A 100 -4.75 15.25 13.87
N GLN A 101 -4.14 14.71 12.81
CA GLN A 101 -4.86 13.88 11.85
C GLN A 101 -5.22 12.51 12.44
N ILE A 102 -4.37 11.95 13.30
CA ILE A 102 -4.67 10.70 14.03
C ILE A 102 -5.86 10.93 14.95
N ALA A 103 -5.86 12.00 15.75
CA ALA A 103 -7.01 12.35 16.60
C ALA A 103 -8.29 12.59 15.76
N TYR A 104 -8.15 13.26 14.61
CA TYR A 104 -9.27 13.48 13.69
C TYR A 104 -9.87 12.16 13.20
N ILE A 105 -9.07 11.22 12.68
CA ILE A 105 -9.60 9.97 12.13
C ILE A 105 -10.19 9.06 13.22
N ILE A 106 -9.61 9.05 14.42
CA ILE A 106 -10.15 8.33 15.58
C ILE A 106 -11.56 8.84 15.93
N ASN A 107 -11.73 10.15 16.02
CA ASN A 107 -13.01 10.77 16.34
C ASN A 107 -14.02 10.65 15.19
N HIS A 108 -13.57 10.87 13.95
CA HIS A 108 -14.43 10.73 12.78
C HIS A 108 -14.94 9.31 12.60
N ALA A 109 -14.10 8.31 12.91
CA ALA A 109 -14.49 6.90 12.94
C ALA A 109 -15.29 6.50 14.20
N GLU A 110 -15.38 7.38 15.21
CA GLU A 110 -16.07 7.08 16.48
C GLU A 110 -15.54 5.80 17.14
N ASN A 111 -14.22 5.63 17.16
CA ASN A 111 -13.60 4.45 17.76
C ASN A 111 -13.89 4.39 19.25
N ARG A 112 -14.49 3.30 19.74
CA ARG A 112 -14.69 3.04 21.18
C ARG A 112 -13.51 2.30 21.79
N LEU A 113 -12.87 1.42 21.02
CA LEU A 113 -11.67 0.69 21.42
C LEU A 113 -10.53 1.01 20.46
N ILE A 114 -9.32 1.12 21.02
CA ILE A 114 -8.09 1.18 20.21
C ILE A 114 -7.12 0.11 20.70
N PHE A 115 -6.78 -0.80 19.79
CA PHE A 115 -5.68 -1.75 19.94
C PHE A 115 -4.40 -1.09 19.42
N LEU A 116 -3.31 -1.16 20.18
CA LEU A 116 -2.07 -0.50 19.78
C LEU A 116 -0.82 -1.28 20.21
N GLU A 117 0.23 -1.23 19.38
CA GLU A 117 1.55 -1.69 19.82
C GLU A 117 2.08 -0.81 20.95
N THR A 118 2.82 -1.40 21.88
CA THR A 118 3.33 -0.71 23.08
C THR A 118 4.18 0.53 22.75
N VAL A 119 4.90 0.50 21.64
CA VAL A 119 5.72 1.61 21.15
C VAL A 119 4.92 2.86 20.81
N PHE A 120 3.62 2.74 20.56
CA PHE A 120 2.73 3.86 20.25
C PHE A 120 1.98 4.40 21.49
N ALA A 121 2.18 3.83 22.68
CA ALA A 121 1.55 4.31 23.90
C ALA A 121 1.84 5.81 24.17
N PRO A 122 3.09 6.31 24.05
CA PRO A 122 3.37 7.74 24.27
C PRO A 122 2.62 8.67 23.29
N LEU A 123 2.40 8.23 22.05
CA LEU A 123 1.63 8.99 21.06
C LEU A 123 0.17 9.13 21.50
N LEU A 124 -0.45 8.02 21.92
CA LEU A 124 -1.85 8.07 22.36
C LEU A 124 -2.02 8.67 23.76
N GLU A 125 -1.03 8.62 24.63
CA GLU A 125 -1.01 9.40 25.87
C GLU A 125 -1.16 10.90 25.62
N ALA A 126 -0.47 11.41 24.59
CA ALA A 126 -0.56 12.81 24.20
C ALA A 126 -1.91 13.17 23.52
N LEU A 127 -2.61 12.20 22.94
CA LEU A 127 -3.83 12.41 22.16
C LEU A 127 -5.11 12.04 22.91
N GLN A 128 -5.05 11.25 23.99
CA GLN A 128 -6.23 10.65 24.63
C GLN A 128 -7.31 11.66 25.04
N ASP A 129 -6.91 12.85 25.50
CA ASP A 129 -7.85 13.89 25.90
C ASP A 129 -8.55 14.55 24.69
N ASN A 130 -7.98 14.39 23.49
CA ASN A 130 -8.56 14.82 22.21
C ASN A 130 -9.37 13.72 21.51
N CYS A 131 -9.47 12.52 22.10
CA CYS A 131 -10.18 11.36 21.55
C CYS A 131 -11.31 10.91 22.50
N PRO A 132 -12.36 11.73 22.72
CA PRO A 132 -13.39 11.47 23.73
C PRO A 132 -14.27 10.25 23.44
N THR A 133 -14.26 9.71 22.22
CA THR A 133 -15.02 8.49 21.87
C THR A 133 -14.36 7.21 22.37
N VAL A 134 -13.04 7.26 22.68
CA VAL A 134 -12.28 6.08 23.09
C VAL A 134 -12.54 5.75 24.54
N GLU A 135 -13.11 4.59 24.80
CA GLU A 135 -13.44 4.07 26.12
C GLU A 135 -12.30 3.26 26.75
N LYS A 136 -11.54 2.54 25.92
CA LYS A 136 -10.47 1.66 26.40
C LYS A 136 -9.34 1.53 25.38
N TYR A 137 -8.11 1.44 25.88
CA TYR A 137 -6.91 1.13 25.12
C TYR A 137 -6.45 -0.29 25.41
N ILE A 138 -6.10 -1.06 24.37
CA ILE A 138 -5.64 -2.44 24.48
C ILE A 138 -4.23 -2.52 23.90
N LEU A 139 -3.24 -2.72 24.76
CA LEU A 139 -1.84 -2.86 24.34
C LEU A 139 -1.57 -4.28 23.81
N LEU A 140 -0.99 -4.38 22.63
CA LEU A 140 -0.69 -5.66 21.94
C LEU A 140 0.49 -6.39 22.58
N CYS A 141 0.35 -6.75 23.85
CA CYS A 141 1.37 -7.43 24.65
C CYS A 141 0.71 -8.40 25.64
N SER A 142 1.54 -9.18 26.34
CA SER A 142 1.10 -9.90 27.54
C SER A 142 0.99 -8.97 28.73
N LYS A 143 0.43 -9.46 29.84
CA LYS A 143 0.32 -8.70 31.09
C LYS A 143 1.69 -8.34 31.66
N GLU A 144 2.62 -9.27 31.56
CA GLU A 144 3.99 -9.15 32.05
C GLU A 144 4.81 -8.14 31.25
N GLU A 145 4.45 -7.96 29.96
CA GLU A 145 5.11 -7.02 29.03
C GLU A 145 4.50 -5.63 29.05
N MET A 146 3.45 -5.40 29.87
CA MET A 146 2.80 -4.10 29.97
C MET A 146 3.78 -3.02 30.42
N PRO A 147 4.03 -1.97 29.60
CA PRO A 147 4.86 -0.86 30.02
C PRO A 147 4.12 0.01 31.04
N GLU A 148 4.87 0.79 31.81
CA GLU A 148 4.28 1.92 32.53
C GLU A 148 3.69 2.92 31.53
N THR A 149 2.44 3.30 31.71
CA THR A 149 1.72 4.20 30.79
C THR A 149 0.73 5.10 31.53
N LYS A 150 0.51 6.30 30.97
CA LYS A 150 -0.50 7.26 31.42
C LYS A 150 -1.84 7.14 30.68
N LEU A 151 -1.99 6.15 29.83
CA LEU A 151 -3.27 5.88 29.16
C LEU A 151 -4.33 5.52 30.18
N LYS A 152 -5.50 6.12 30.05
CA LYS A 152 -6.67 5.82 30.87
C LYS A 152 -7.32 4.51 30.41
N ASN A 153 -7.84 3.71 31.34
CA ASN A 153 -8.57 2.48 31.02
C ASN A 153 -7.79 1.53 30.07
N VAL A 154 -6.53 1.27 30.38
CA VAL A 154 -5.65 0.42 29.60
C VAL A 154 -5.64 -1.02 30.12
N ILE A 155 -5.54 -1.98 29.21
CA ILE A 155 -5.40 -3.43 29.50
C ILE A 155 -4.48 -4.06 28.45
N SER A 156 -3.85 -5.19 28.76
CA SER A 156 -3.10 -5.97 27.77
C SER A 156 -4.04 -6.74 26.84
N TYR A 157 -3.53 -7.07 25.65
CA TYR A 157 -4.29 -7.86 24.68
C TYR A 157 -4.62 -9.26 25.20
N GLU A 158 -3.64 -9.90 25.85
CA GLU A 158 -3.84 -11.26 26.37
C GLU A 158 -4.89 -11.28 27.47
N GLU A 159 -4.93 -10.28 28.38
CA GLU A 159 -6.01 -10.16 29.36
C GLU A 159 -7.36 -9.86 28.71
N PHE A 160 -7.39 -9.03 27.64
CA PHE A 160 -8.65 -8.69 26.97
C PHE A 160 -9.31 -9.90 26.32
N ILE A 161 -8.52 -10.86 25.80
CA ILE A 161 -9.04 -12.07 25.16
C ILE A 161 -9.04 -13.31 26.07
N GLU A 162 -8.61 -13.20 27.34
CA GLU A 162 -8.41 -14.34 28.25
C GLU A 162 -9.68 -15.19 28.39
N ASP A 163 -10.80 -14.55 28.66
CA ASP A 163 -12.10 -15.20 28.86
C ASP A 163 -12.88 -15.40 27.55
N GLY A 164 -12.32 -15.06 26.40
CA GLY A 164 -12.96 -15.23 25.11
C GLY A 164 -13.10 -16.71 24.72
N ASP A 165 -14.20 -17.03 24.04
CA ASP A 165 -14.50 -18.38 23.57
C ASP A 165 -13.78 -18.69 22.26
N GLU A 166 -12.86 -19.66 22.24
CA GLU A 166 -12.15 -20.10 21.04
C GLU A 166 -13.04 -20.92 20.07
N SER A 167 -14.22 -21.33 20.52
CA SER A 167 -15.25 -22.00 19.70
C SER A 167 -16.34 -21.02 19.22
N TYR A 168 -16.15 -19.72 19.41
CA TYR A 168 -17.08 -18.67 19.00
C TYR A 168 -17.53 -18.84 17.55
N SER A 169 -18.83 -18.84 17.33
CA SER A 169 -19.42 -18.95 16.00
C SER A 169 -19.67 -17.55 15.45
N TRP A 170 -19.09 -17.27 14.30
CA TRP A 170 -19.30 -15.98 13.62
C TRP A 170 -20.78 -15.73 13.35
N PRO A 171 -21.28 -14.51 13.57
CA PRO A 171 -22.67 -14.16 13.27
C PRO A 171 -22.93 -14.24 11.76
N GLU A 172 -24.20 -14.46 11.40
CA GLU A 172 -24.61 -14.37 10.00
C GLU A 172 -24.68 -12.90 9.58
N LEU A 173 -23.72 -12.47 8.74
CA LEU A 173 -23.60 -11.11 8.26
C LEU A 173 -24.09 -10.97 6.82
N ASP A 174 -24.56 -9.77 6.45
CA ASP A 174 -24.75 -9.41 5.06
C ASP A 174 -23.39 -9.27 4.37
N GLU A 175 -23.27 -9.76 3.13
CA GLU A 175 -22.00 -9.67 2.41
C GLU A 175 -21.61 -8.22 2.04
N ASP A 176 -22.59 -7.33 1.97
CA ASP A 176 -22.38 -5.89 1.76
C ASP A 176 -22.15 -5.12 3.08
N ALA A 177 -22.21 -5.79 4.26
CA ALA A 177 -21.87 -5.20 5.54
C ALA A 177 -20.39 -4.73 5.55
N PRO A 178 -20.08 -3.62 6.24
CA PRO A 178 -18.72 -3.10 6.33
C PRO A 178 -17.84 -4.03 7.17
N CYS A 179 -16.59 -4.22 6.77
CA CYS A 179 -15.59 -5.02 7.50
C CYS A 179 -14.26 -4.30 7.73
N GLY A 180 -13.96 -3.28 6.95
CA GLY A 180 -12.70 -2.55 7.06
C GLY A 180 -12.83 -1.07 6.73
N LEU A 181 -12.05 -0.23 7.38
CA LEU A 181 -11.99 1.22 7.18
C LEU A 181 -10.53 1.68 7.11
N CYS A 182 -10.15 2.29 6.00
CA CYS A 182 -8.86 2.96 5.85
C CYS A 182 -9.07 4.43 5.50
N TYR A 183 -8.20 5.29 6.03
CA TYR A 183 -8.19 6.70 5.65
C TYR A 183 -7.10 6.98 4.62
N THR A 184 -7.42 7.84 3.64
CA THR A 184 -6.45 8.37 2.70
C THR A 184 -5.51 9.33 3.41
N SER A 185 -4.28 9.50 2.90
CA SER A 185 -3.27 10.41 3.50
C SER A 185 -3.58 11.90 3.35
N GLY A 186 -4.71 12.26 2.71
CA GLY A 186 -5.21 13.63 2.54
C GLY A 186 -4.12 14.65 2.19
N THR A 187 -3.73 14.76 0.93
CA THR A 187 -2.74 15.78 0.51
C THR A 187 -3.32 17.20 0.47
N THR A 188 -4.65 17.32 0.54
CA THR A 188 -5.39 18.59 0.52
C THR A 188 -6.60 18.47 1.44
N GLY A 189 -6.43 18.78 2.72
CA GLY A 189 -7.51 18.74 3.72
C GLY A 189 -7.46 17.51 4.63
N ASN A 190 -8.56 17.26 5.34
CA ASN A 190 -8.66 16.12 6.26
C ASN A 190 -8.65 14.78 5.50
N PRO A 191 -8.06 13.72 6.09
CA PRO A 191 -8.13 12.37 5.55
C PRO A 191 -9.57 11.92 5.31
N LYS A 192 -9.82 11.25 4.18
CA LYS A 192 -11.13 10.69 3.84
C LYS A 192 -11.14 9.19 4.10
N GLY A 193 -12.20 8.69 4.74
CA GLY A 193 -12.36 7.26 5.02
C GLY A 193 -12.93 6.51 3.82
N VAL A 194 -12.35 5.35 3.52
CA VAL A 194 -12.88 4.37 2.56
C VAL A 194 -13.31 3.14 3.33
N LEU A 195 -14.58 2.78 3.19
CA LEU A 195 -15.22 1.70 3.92
C LEU A 195 -15.40 0.48 2.99
N TYR A 196 -14.73 -0.62 3.33
CA TYR A 196 -14.76 -1.86 2.56
C TYR A 196 -15.83 -2.80 3.11
N SER A 197 -16.56 -3.50 2.23
CA SER A 197 -17.48 -4.56 2.62
C SER A 197 -16.80 -5.93 2.64
N HIS A 198 -17.42 -6.91 3.28
CA HIS A 198 -16.98 -8.31 3.23
C HIS A 198 -16.88 -8.79 1.78
N LYS A 199 -17.90 -8.54 0.98
CA LYS A 199 -17.96 -8.91 -0.44
C LYS A 199 -16.85 -8.26 -1.26
N SER A 200 -16.68 -6.93 -1.16
CA SER A 200 -15.64 -6.25 -1.91
C SER A 200 -14.24 -6.75 -1.56
N THR A 201 -13.99 -7.02 -0.28
CA THR A 201 -12.71 -7.57 0.21
C THR A 201 -12.46 -8.98 -0.33
N LEU A 202 -13.46 -9.86 -0.32
CA LEU A 202 -13.31 -11.24 -0.82
C LEU A 202 -13.19 -11.29 -2.35
N LEU A 203 -13.94 -10.47 -3.09
CA LEU A 203 -13.79 -10.37 -4.55
C LEU A 203 -12.41 -9.87 -4.94
N HIS A 204 -11.89 -8.84 -4.25
CA HIS A 204 -10.51 -8.38 -4.41
C HIS A 204 -9.50 -9.51 -4.10
N THR A 205 -9.72 -10.26 -3.02
CA THR A 205 -8.87 -11.38 -2.61
C THR A 205 -8.81 -12.47 -3.69
N TRP A 206 -9.95 -12.87 -4.26
CA TRP A 206 -9.99 -13.83 -5.37
C TRP A 206 -9.31 -13.31 -6.63
N ALA A 207 -9.58 -12.06 -7.00
CA ALA A 207 -8.94 -11.45 -8.16
C ALA A 207 -7.41 -11.35 -7.98
N GLY A 208 -6.96 -10.93 -6.79
CA GLY A 208 -5.55 -10.90 -6.43
C GLY A 208 -4.89 -12.29 -6.44
N SER A 209 -5.61 -13.34 -6.03
CA SER A 209 -5.11 -14.72 -6.03
C SER A 209 -5.03 -15.35 -7.43
N SER A 210 -5.63 -14.73 -8.44
CA SER A 210 -5.64 -15.26 -9.80
C SER A 210 -4.25 -15.19 -10.46
N ALA A 211 -4.07 -15.99 -11.52
CA ALA A 211 -2.82 -15.98 -12.31
C ALA A 211 -2.53 -14.61 -12.92
N ASN A 212 -3.57 -13.82 -13.27
CA ASN A 212 -3.45 -12.45 -13.77
C ASN A 212 -3.42 -11.39 -12.66
N GLY A 213 -3.58 -11.80 -11.39
CA GLY A 213 -3.41 -10.95 -10.21
C GLY A 213 -1.97 -10.96 -9.72
N LEU A 214 -1.65 -11.86 -8.79
CA LEU A 214 -0.31 -11.95 -8.21
C LEU A 214 0.47 -13.19 -8.67
N GLY A 215 -0.16 -14.13 -9.39
CA GLY A 215 0.47 -15.34 -9.91
C GLY A 215 1.02 -16.25 -8.81
N LEU A 216 0.27 -16.43 -7.73
CA LEU A 216 0.69 -17.15 -6.53
C LEU A 216 0.73 -18.67 -6.71
N ASP A 217 1.68 -19.30 -6.04
CA ASP A 217 1.74 -20.76 -5.82
C ASP A 217 1.42 -21.07 -4.34
N LYS A 218 0.81 -22.22 -4.08
CA LYS A 218 0.48 -22.68 -2.72
C LYS A 218 1.71 -22.89 -1.82
N ASP A 219 2.86 -23.15 -2.43
CA ASP A 219 4.13 -23.37 -1.71
C ASP A 219 4.93 -22.04 -1.52
N ASP A 220 4.32 -20.90 -1.82
CA ASP A 220 4.95 -19.61 -1.62
C ASP A 220 5.03 -19.21 -0.14
N SER A 221 6.07 -18.43 0.17
CA SER A 221 6.29 -17.76 1.45
C SER A 221 6.37 -16.26 1.17
N ILE A 222 5.43 -15.49 1.70
CA ILE A 222 5.28 -14.06 1.41
C ILE A 222 5.86 -13.22 2.54
N LEU A 223 6.88 -12.40 2.24
CA LEU A 223 7.33 -11.33 3.12
C LEU A 223 6.49 -10.07 2.90
N MET A 224 5.73 -9.70 3.93
CA MET A 224 4.82 -8.55 3.92
C MET A 224 5.55 -7.31 4.43
N VAL A 225 6.35 -6.64 3.57
CA VAL A 225 6.97 -5.35 3.91
C VAL A 225 5.96 -4.20 3.81
N VAL A 226 4.91 -4.39 3.00
CA VAL A 226 3.77 -3.47 2.95
C VAL A 226 3.07 -3.38 4.30
N PRO A 227 2.82 -2.16 4.82
CA PRO A 227 2.25 -2.02 6.15
C PRO A 227 0.79 -2.48 6.20
N MET A 228 0.45 -3.28 7.21
CA MET A 228 -0.93 -3.74 7.44
C MET A 228 -1.90 -2.61 7.78
N PHE A 229 -1.40 -1.49 8.30
CA PHE A 229 -2.25 -0.32 8.57
C PHE A 229 -2.64 0.48 7.32
N HIS A 230 -2.05 0.19 6.16
CA HIS A 230 -2.32 0.91 4.92
C HIS A 230 -2.97 0.00 3.89
N VAL A 231 -4.09 0.47 3.34
CA VAL A 231 -4.95 -0.24 2.38
C VAL A 231 -5.07 -1.73 2.71
N MET A 232 -5.53 -2.00 3.94
CA MET A 232 -5.75 -3.33 4.52
C MET A 232 -4.64 -4.34 4.17
N GLY A 233 -3.36 -3.91 4.30
CA GLY A 233 -2.19 -4.74 4.03
C GLY A 233 -2.13 -5.30 2.61
N TRP A 234 -2.63 -4.55 1.63
CA TRP A 234 -2.72 -4.93 0.21
C TRP A 234 -3.51 -6.23 -0.04
N GLY A 235 -4.41 -6.58 0.89
CA GLY A 235 -5.19 -7.79 0.84
C GLY A 235 -4.43 -9.08 1.17
N LEU A 236 -3.12 -8.99 1.45
CA LEU A 236 -2.28 -10.17 1.70
C LEU A 236 -2.69 -11.00 2.92
N PRO A 237 -3.19 -10.43 4.02
CA PRO A 237 -3.75 -11.22 5.11
C PRO A 237 -4.85 -12.19 4.64
N TYR A 238 -5.76 -11.70 3.79
CA TYR A 238 -6.87 -12.50 3.26
C TYR A 238 -6.43 -13.46 2.17
N ILE A 239 -5.53 -13.01 1.27
CA ILE A 239 -4.94 -13.84 0.20
C ILE A 239 -4.18 -15.02 0.78
N GLY A 240 -3.39 -14.80 1.84
CA GLY A 240 -2.66 -15.86 2.52
C GLY A 240 -3.57 -16.94 3.08
N ALA A 241 -4.64 -16.55 3.77
CA ALA A 241 -5.61 -17.49 4.33
C ALA A 241 -6.42 -18.26 3.26
N MET A 242 -6.79 -17.56 2.15
CA MET A 242 -7.54 -18.19 1.06
C MET A 242 -6.73 -19.28 0.35
N ASN A 243 -5.42 -19.10 0.23
CA ASN A 243 -4.56 -19.98 -0.55
C ASN A 243 -3.65 -20.88 0.32
N GLY A 244 -3.69 -20.75 1.65
CA GLY A 244 -2.79 -21.48 2.55
C GLY A 244 -1.33 -21.13 2.36
N ILE A 245 -1.02 -19.84 2.19
CA ILE A 245 0.33 -19.34 1.94
C ILE A 245 0.96 -18.89 3.26
N LYS A 246 2.22 -19.26 3.48
CA LYS A 246 3.02 -18.78 4.61
C LYS A 246 3.21 -17.26 4.54
N LEU A 247 2.90 -16.57 5.65
CA LEU A 247 3.11 -15.14 5.79
C LEU A 247 4.28 -14.85 6.74
N VAL A 248 5.18 -13.98 6.33
CA VAL A 248 6.33 -13.51 7.11
C VAL A 248 6.16 -12.01 7.36
N LEU A 249 5.99 -11.66 8.63
CA LEU A 249 5.63 -10.33 9.11
C LEU A 249 6.83 -9.67 9.79
N PRO A 250 7.43 -8.63 9.20
CA PRO A 250 8.72 -8.09 9.66
C PRO A 250 8.64 -7.23 10.93
N GLY A 251 7.44 -6.90 11.43
CA GLY A 251 7.29 -5.98 12.55
C GLY A 251 7.85 -4.60 12.22
N MET A 252 8.83 -4.14 13.02
CA MET A 252 9.58 -2.90 12.76
C MET A 252 10.85 -3.11 11.92
N GLY A 253 11.30 -4.34 11.72
CA GLY A 253 12.55 -4.67 11.04
C GLY A 253 12.46 -4.51 9.52
N MET A 254 12.54 -3.28 9.04
CA MET A 254 12.39 -2.91 7.62
C MET A 254 13.73 -2.52 6.97
N ASP A 255 14.84 -2.60 7.68
CA ASP A 255 16.18 -2.33 7.15
C ASP A 255 16.76 -3.56 6.41
N GLY A 256 17.84 -3.34 5.66
CA GLY A 256 18.48 -4.39 4.87
C GLY A 256 18.86 -5.64 5.67
N PRO A 257 19.59 -5.52 6.81
CA PRO A 257 19.94 -6.67 7.65
C PRO A 257 18.73 -7.48 8.12
N ALA A 258 17.71 -6.80 8.64
CA ALA A 258 16.53 -7.44 9.19
C ALA A 258 15.71 -8.16 8.12
N LEU A 259 15.58 -7.57 6.91
CA LEU A 259 14.87 -8.18 5.81
C LEU A 259 15.63 -9.38 5.24
N VAL A 260 16.96 -9.28 5.05
CA VAL A 260 17.79 -10.41 4.58
C VAL A 260 17.69 -11.59 5.55
N GLU A 261 17.76 -11.34 6.85
CA GLU A 261 17.62 -12.39 7.88
C GLU A 261 16.30 -13.17 7.73
N LEU A 262 15.18 -12.45 7.58
CA LEU A 262 13.86 -13.08 7.40
C LEU A 262 13.76 -13.82 6.06
N ILE A 263 14.28 -13.23 4.98
CA ILE A 263 14.27 -13.86 3.65
C ILE A 263 15.00 -15.21 3.69
N GLU A 264 16.17 -15.25 4.29
CA GLU A 264 16.99 -16.46 4.35
C GLU A 264 16.40 -17.51 5.31
N LYS A 265 16.07 -17.10 6.55
CA LYS A 265 15.58 -18.03 7.58
C LYS A 265 14.22 -18.62 7.27
N GLU A 266 13.33 -17.83 6.68
CA GLU A 266 11.95 -18.25 6.42
C GLU A 266 11.72 -18.68 4.97
N HIS A 267 12.79 -18.75 4.15
CA HIS A 267 12.76 -19.18 2.75
C HIS A 267 11.72 -18.41 1.93
N VAL A 268 11.74 -17.08 2.06
CA VAL A 268 10.80 -16.20 1.36
C VAL A 268 10.93 -16.35 -0.14
N THR A 269 9.79 -16.61 -0.82
CA THR A 269 9.74 -16.74 -2.29
C THR A 269 9.17 -15.50 -2.97
N LEU A 270 8.27 -14.79 -2.26
CA LEU A 270 7.63 -13.56 -2.74
C LEU A 270 7.80 -12.45 -1.70
N ALA A 271 8.06 -11.23 -2.17
CA ALA A 271 8.17 -10.08 -1.28
C ALA A 271 7.34 -8.90 -1.80
N PHE A 272 6.63 -8.22 -0.91
CA PHE A 272 5.73 -7.12 -1.26
C PHE A 272 6.16 -5.84 -0.56
N GLY A 273 6.45 -4.80 -1.33
CA GLY A 273 6.95 -3.56 -0.75
C GLY A 273 6.85 -2.35 -1.67
N VAL A 274 7.45 -1.27 -1.21
CA VAL A 274 7.53 0.02 -1.92
C VAL A 274 8.98 0.28 -2.38
N PRO A 275 9.21 1.08 -3.44
CA PRO A 275 10.55 1.28 -4.00
C PRO A 275 11.59 1.76 -2.99
N THR A 276 11.22 2.61 -2.03
CA THR A 276 12.14 3.16 -1.02
C THR A 276 12.74 2.08 -0.12
N ILE A 277 11.97 1.08 0.28
CA ILE A 277 12.46 -0.04 1.10
C ILE A 277 13.36 -0.95 0.26
N TRP A 278 12.94 -1.22 -0.97
CA TRP A 278 13.74 -2.07 -1.87
C TRP A 278 15.07 -1.45 -2.26
N LEU A 279 15.14 -0.13 -2.41
CA LEU A 279 16.40 0.57 -2.63
C LEU A 279 17.37 0.35 -1.45
N GLY A 280 16.88 0.46 -0.21
CA GLY A 280 17.69 0.18 0.99
C GLY A 280 18.17 -1.27 1.03
N LEU A 281 17.30 -2.23 0.72
CA LEU A 281 17.66 -3.66 0.68
C LEU A 281 18.71 -3.95 -0.40
N LEU A 282 18.51 -3.46 -1.63
CA LEU A 282 19.46 -3.67 -2.74
C LEU A 282 20.84 -3.07 -2.46
N ASN A 283 20.87 -1.86 -1.88
CA ASN A 283 22.14 -1.23 -1.47
C ASN A 283 22.86 -2.08 -0.42
N TYR A 284 22.14 -2.54 0.62
CA TYR A 284 22.71 -3.40 1.65
C TYR A 284 23.24 -4.71 1.05
N CYS A 285 22.48 -5.35 0.16
CA CYS A 285 22.91 -6.58 -0.53
C CYS A 285 24.19 -6.35 -1.34
N LYS A 286 24.28 -5.24 -2.07
CA LYS A 286 25.44 -4.88 -2.88
C LYS A 286 26.69 -4.62 -2.01
N GLU A 287 26.57 -3.85 -0.95
CA GLU A 287 27.66 -3.52 -0.03
C GLU A 287 28.22 -4.76 0.69
N ASN A 288 27.35 -5.74 1.00
CA ASN A 288 27.71 -6.94 1.71
C ASN A 288 27.88 -8.18 0.81
N ASN A 289 27.80 -8.01 -0.52
CA ASN A 289 27.90 -9.10 -1.50
C ASN A 289 26.91 -10.25 -1.24
N ILE A 290 25.66 -9.90 -0.89
CA ILE A 290 24.57 -10.83 -0.61
C ILE A 290 23.70 -11.03 -1.86
N LYS A 291 23.31 -12.28 -2.14
CA LYS A 291 22.35 -12.63 -3.17
C LYS A 291 21.07 -13.20 -2.54
N LEU A 292 19.92 -12.68 -2.92
CA LEU A 292 18.60 -13.13 -2.45
C LEU A 292 18.18 -14.39 -3.23
N ASN A 293 18.63 -15.57 -2.81
CA ASN A 293 18.53 -16.80 -3.60
C ASN A 293 17.14 -17.45 -3.58
N THR A 294 16.31 -17.20 -2.56
CA THR A 294 15.00 -17.84 -2.41
C THR A 294 13.88 -17.03 -3.04
N VAL A 295 14.03 -15.71 -3.14
CA VAL A 295 13.02 -14.81 -3.70
C VAL A 295 12.94 -14.99 -5.22
N LYS A 296 11.78 -15.35 -5.71
CA LYS A 296 11.50 -15.52 -7.14
C LYS A 296 10.92 -14.25 -7.76
N GLN A 297 10.12 -13.53 -6.98
CA GLN A 297 9.36 -12.38 -7.45
C GLN A 297 9.16 -11.36 -6.34
N THR A 298 9.17 -10.09 -6.72
CA THR A 298 8.73 -9.00 -5.85
C THR A 298 7.61 -8.22 -6.53
N LEU A 299 6.55 -7.91 -5.76
CA LEU A 299 5.53 -6.97 -6.18
C LEU A 299 5.84 -5.61 -5.56
N ILE A 300 5.95 -4.62 -6.41
CA ILE A 300 6.29 -3.24 -6.05
C ILE A 300 5.15 -2.32 -6.47
N GLY A 301 4.66 -1.54 -5.51
CA GLY A 301 3.58 -0.58 -5.74
C GLY A 301 3.73 0.67 -4.90
N GLY A 302 2.71 1.52 -4.92
CA GLY A 302 2.70 2.76 -4.16
C GLY A 302 3.37 3.95 -4.87
N SER A 303 4.39 3.72 -5.68
CA SER A 303 4.98 4.68 -6.62
C SER A 303 5.56 3.95 -7.83
N ALA A 304 5.95 4.69 -8.87
CA ALA A 304 6.58 4.13 -10.06
C ALA A 304 7.89 3.40 -9.70
N VAL A 305 8.14 2.28 -10.35
CA VAL A 305 9.36 1.48 -10.14
C VAL A 305 10.40 1.92 -11.17
N PRO A 306 11.58 2.39 -10.72
CA PRO A 306 12.64 2.79 -11.64
C PRO A 306 13.13 1.62 -12.50
N TYR A 307 13.41 1.91 -13.78
CA TYR A 307 14.01 0.94 -14.71
C TYR A 307 15.29 0.30 -14.14
N SER A 308 16.14 1.10 -13.50
CA SER A 308 17.39 0.62 -12.87
C SER A 308 17.14 -0.41 -11.78
N MET A 309 16.08 -0.23 -10.97
CA MET A 309 15.70 -1.16 -9.91
C MET A 309 15.20 -2.50 -10.49
N ILE A 310 14.36 -2.46 -11.53
CA ILE A 310 13.90 -3.68 -12.24
C ILE A 310 15.08 -4.46 -12.76
N LYS A 311 16.00 -3.76 -13.44
CA LYS A 311 17.22 -4.35 -13.99
C LYS A 311 18.10 -4.97 -12.91
N GLN A 312 18.30 -4.27 -11.79
CA GLN A 312 19.11 -4.75 -10.68
C GLN A 312 18.53 -6.01 -10.05
N PHE A 313 17.23 -6.06 -9.79
CA PHE A 313 16.57 -7.27 -9.30
C PHE A 313 16.74 -8.48 -10.23
N ASP A 314 16.58 -8.31 -11.55
CA ASP A 314 16.73 -9.40 -12.50
C ASP A 314 18.20 -9.83 -12.65
N GLU A 315 19.12 -8.89 -12.91
CA GLU A 315 20.51 -9.22 -13.26
C GLU A 315 21.36 -9.67 -12.05
N GLU A 316 21.19 -9.05 -10.87
CA GLU A 316 22.00 -9.37 -9.70
C GLU A 316 21.38 -10.51 -8.86
N HIS A 317 20.04 -10.57 -8.77
CA HIS A 317 19.34 -11.50 -7.89
C HIS A 317 18.48 -12.56 -8.60
N ASN A 318 18.23 -12.42 -9.92
CA ASN A 318 17.32 -13.25 -10.70
C ASN A 318 15.87 -13.21 -10.17
N ILE A 319 15.43 -12.01 -9.72
CA ILE A 319 14.10 -11.75 -9.16
C ILE A 319 13.24 -11.05 -10.21
N ASN A 320 12.06 -11.61 -10.51
CA ASN A 320 11.07 -10.94 -11.35
C ASN A 320 10.39 -9.79 -10.59
N VAL A 321 10.33 -8.61 -11.22
CA VAL A 321 9.59 -7.47 -10.67
C VAL A 321 8.22 -7.40 -11.30
N VAL A 322 7.18 -7.38 -10.46
CA VAL A 322 5.80 -7.09 -10.84
C VAL A 322 5.46 -5.71 -10.32
N GLN A 323 5.20 -4.78 -11.20
CA GLN A 323 4.65 -3.49 -10.80
C GLN A 323 3.14 -3.61 -10.66
N GLY A 324 2.60 -3.21 -9.49
CA GLY A 324 1.17 -3.10 -9.23
C GLY A 324 0.75 -1.64 -9.04
N TRP A 325 -0.44 -1.29 -9.53
CA TRP A 325 -1.04 -0.01 -9.23
C TRP A 325 -2.39 -0.17 -8.55
N GLY A 326 -2.63 0.75 -7.65
CA GLY A 326 -3.87 0.88 -6.92
C GLY A 326 -3.80 1.98 -5.88
N MET A 327 -4.90 2.19 -5.19
CA MET A 327 -5.07 3.25 -4.20
C MET A 327 -6.02 2.80 -3.10
N THR A 328 -6.20 3.61 -2.07
CA THR A 328 -7.14 3.30 -0.97
C THR A 328 -8.54 3.04 -1.52
N GLU A 329 -8.94 3.78 -2.52
CA GLU A 329 -10.25 3.70 -3.17
C GLU A 329 -10.41 2.48 -4.09
N THR A 330 -9.34 1.67 -4.30
CA THR A 330 -9.38 0.46 -5.16
C THR A 330 -9.02 -0.84 -4.41
N SER A 331 -8.96 -0.85 -3.09
CA SER A 331 -8.91 -1.99 -2.13
C SER A 331 -7.65 -2.90 -2.07
N PRO A 332 -6.42 -2.62 -2.48
CA PRO A 332 -5.95 -1.59 -3.36
C PRO A 332 -5.84 -1.99 -4.83
N LEU A 333 -5.63 -3.28 -5.16
CA LEU A 333 -5.11 -3.73 -6.46
C LEU A 333 -6.10 -3.50 -7.59
N ALA A 334 -5.69 -2.71 -8.57
CA ALA A 334 -6.46 -2.47 -9.79
C ALA A 334 -5.75 -3.00 -11.04
N THR A 335 -4.42 -2.80 -11.14
CA THR A 335 -3.62 -3.33 -12.25
C THR A 335 -2.38 -4.05 -11.76
N ALA A 336 -1.91 -5.02 -12.56
CA ALA A 336 -0.66 -5.73 -12.32
C ALA A 336 0.08 -5.97 -13.64
N ASN A 337 1.41 -5.81 -13.60
CA ASN A 337 2.29 -6.06 -14.74
C ASN A 337 2.91 -7.45 -14.63
N ILE A 338 2.10 -8.47 -14.84
CA ILE A 338 2.51 -9.87 -14.73
C ILE A 338 3.38 -10.25 -15.93
N LYS A 339 4.54 -10.80 -15.65
CA LYS A 339 5.47 -11.31 -16.68
C LYS A 339 4.83 -12.45 -17.47
N THR A 340 4.79 -12.30 -18.78
CA THR A 340 4.22 -13.30 -19.71
C THR A 340 5.32 -14.07 -20.45
N LYS A 341 4.97 -15.24 -20.99
CA LYS A 341 5.90 -15.99 -21.89
C LYS A 341 6.33 -15.21 -23.13
N ALA A 342 5.55 -14.24 -23.56
CA ALA A 342 5.92 -13.35 -24.66
C ALA A 342 7.02 -12.38 -24.20
N MET A 343 6.92 -11.83 -23.00
CA MET A 343 7.95 -10.95 -22.42
C MET A 343 9.29 -11.68 -22.23
N GLU A 344 9.29 -12.95 -21.86
CA GLU A 344 10.50 -13.76 -21.70
C GLU A 344 11.31 -13.92 -23.01
N LYS A 345 10.64 -13.76 -24.16
CA LYS A 345 11.27 -13.84 -25.49
C LYS A 345 11.75 -12.49 -26.03
N MET A 346 11.42 -11.40 -25.34
CA MET A 346 11.86 -10.06 -25.72
C MET A 346 13.33 -9.84 -25.36
N PRO A 347 14.03 -8.92 -26.06
CA PRO A 347 15.28 -8.37 -25.56
C PRO A 347 15.08 -7.84 -24.13
N LYS A 348 16.04 -8.08 -23.23
CA LYS A 348 15.89 -7.71 -21.81
C LYS A 348 15.54 -6.23 -21.60
N ASP A 349 16.18 -5.33 -22.34
CA ASP A 349 15.89 -3.89 -22.22
C ASP A 349 14.45 -3.51 -22.60
N GLU A 350 13.87 -4.19 -23.59
CA GLU A 350 12.47 -3.99 -23.97
C GLU A 350 11.53 -4.55 -22.90
N MET A 351 11.86 -5.72 -22.35
CA MET A 351 11.12 -6.32 -21.25
C MET A 351 11.13 -5.40 -20.02
N TYR A 352 12.29 -4.87 -19.62
CA TYR A 352 12.38 -3.95 -18.48
C TYR A 352 11.57 -2.67 -18.69
N LYS A 353 11.63 -2.09 -19.92
CA LYS A 353 10.78 -0.93 -20.27
C LYS A 353 9.28 -1.26 -20.16
N LEU A 354 8.87 -2.45 -20.58
CA LEU A 354 7.47 -2.86 -20.42
C LEU A 354 7.10 -3.03 -18.94
N GLN A 355 8.01 -3.55 -18.12
CA GLN A 355 7.81 -3.73 -16.68
C GLN A 355 7.74 -2.42 -15.89
N THR A 356 8.20 -1.28 -16.44
CA THR A 356 7.98 0.04 -15.80
C THR A 356 6.55 0.53 -15.90
N LYS A 357 5.71 -0.04 -16.76
CA LYS A 357 4.29 0.29 -16.86
C LYS A 357 3.51 -0.32 -15.69
N GLN A 358 2.40 0.30 -15.31
CA GLN A 358 1.59 -0.16 -14.16
C GLN A 358 0.75 -1.41 -14.46
N GLY A 359 0.87 -1.96 -15.67
CA GLY A 359 0.28 -3.24 -16.05
C GLY A 359 -1.13 -3.13 -16.61
N LYS A 360 -1.82 -4.26 -16.59
CA LYS A 360 -3.18 -4.41 -17.12
C LYS A 360 -4.19 -4.52 -15.98
N PRO A 361 -5.44 -4.11 -16.19
CA PRO A 361 -6.49 -4.30 -15.19
C PRO A 361 -6.67 -5.79 -14.89
N ILE A 362 -6.79 -6.12 -13.59
CA ILE A 362 -7.17 -7.46 -13.17
C ILE A 362 -8.68 -7.67 -13.38
N TYR A 363 -9.10 -8.93 -13.53
CA TYR A 363 -10.52 -9.23 -13.77
C TYR A 363 -11.42 -8.61 -12.67
N GLY A 364 -12.44 -7.88 -13.08
CA GLY A 364 -13.35 -7.13 -12.23
C GLY A 364 -13.10 -5.62 -12.27
N VAL A 365 -11.97 -5.17 -12.81
CA VAL A 365 -11.65 -3.74 -12.96
C VAL A 365 -11.75 -3.33 -14.42
N GLU A 366 -12.43 -2.21 -14.67
CA GLU A 366 -12.46 -1.53 -15.95
C GLU A 366 -11.76 -0.17 -15.84
N LEU A 367 -10.99 0.18 -16.88
CA LEU A 367 -10.28 1.45 -17.00
C LEU A 367 -10.71 2.16 -18.27
N LYS A 368 -10.69 3.48 -18.25
CA LYS A 368 -10.71 4.36 -19.43
C LYS A 368 -9.95 5.64 -19.13
N ILE A 369 -9.51 6.31 -20.19
CA ILE A 369 -8.98 7.67 -20.10
C ILE A 369 -9.93 8.65 -20.78
N ILE A 370 -10.11 9.84 -20.18
CA ILE A 370 -10.98 10.88 -20.69
C ILE A 370 -10.25 12.21 -20.81
N ASP A 371 -10.69 13.06 -21.76
CA ASP A 371 -10.24 14.45 -21.84
C ASP A 371 -10.95 15.35 -20.80
N ASP A 372 -10.67 16.65 -20.86
CA ASP A 372 -11.28 17.62 -19.94
C ASP A 372 -12.78 17.83 -20.19
N ASP A 373 -13.28 17.49 -21.38
CA ASP A 373 -14.70 17.54 -21.75
C ASP A 373 -15.44 16.24 -21.39
N GLY A 374 -14.74 15.25 -20.80
CA GLY A 374 -15.30 13.95 -20.40
C GLY A 374 -15.41 12.93 -21.54
N LYS A 375 -14.87 13.20 -22.72
CA LYS A 375 -14.87 12.28 -23.86
C LYS A 375 -13.79 11.22 -23.69
N THR A 376 -14.16 9.95 -23.92
CA THR A 376 -13.20 8.84 -23.89
C THR A 376 -12.16 8.99 -25.01
N LEU A 377 -10.89 8.87 -24.61
CA LEU A 377 -9.73 8.93 -25.49
C LEU A 377 -9.35 7.53 -26.01
N PRO A 378 -8.63 7.43 -27.15
CA PRO A 378 -8.19 6.15 -27.69
C PRO A 378 -7.10 5.49 -26.84
N GLU A 379 -7.10 4.15 -26.81
CA GLU A 379 -6.09 3.33 -26.19
C GLU A 379 -4.94 3.06 -27.19
N ASP A 380 -4.20 4.10 -27.56
CA ASP A 380 -3.14 4.06 -28.59
C ASP A 380 -1.72 4.23 -28.02
N GLY A 381 -1.62 4.32 -26.68
CA GLY A 381 -0.37 4.56 -25.97
C GLY A 381 0.22 5.96 -26.14
N LYS A 382 -0.52 6.87 -26.81
CA LYS A 382 -0.09 8.25 -27.10
C LYS A 382 -1.01 9.28 -26.47
N ALA A 383 -2.33 9.02 -26.50
CA ALA A 383 -3.31 9.87 -25.86
C ALA A 383 -3.16 9.79 -24.34
N TYR A 384 -3.14 10.95 -23.68
CA TYR A 384 -3.11 11.09 -22.23
C TYR A 384 -4.41 11.71 -21.74
N GLY A 385 -4.96 11.18 -20.66
CA GLY A 385 -6.19 11.70 -20.08
C GLY A 385 -6.34 11.36 -18.61
N LYS A 386 -7.40 11.88 -17.99
CA LYS A 386 -7.80 11.52 -16.63
C LYS A 386 -8.14 10.04 -16.58
N LEU A 387 -7.52 9.31 -15.67
CA LEU A 387 -7.79 7.89 -15.48
C LEU A 387 -9.08 7.71 -14.70
N MET A 388 -10.05 7.06 -15.31
CA MET A 388 -11.31 6.66 -14.70
C MET A 388 -11.32 5.15 -14.46
N ILE A 389 -11.88 4.74 -13.32
CA ILE A 389 -11.92 3.34 -12.91
C ILE A 389 -13.29 2.95 -12.38
N ARG A 390 -13.73 1.71 -12.62
CA ARG A 390 -14.89 1.11 -11.97
C ARG A 390 -14.70 -0.40 -11.73
N GLY A 391 -15.43 -0.94 -10.76
CA GLY A 391 -15.38 -2.37 -10.42
C GLY A 391 -16.01 -2.67 -9.07
N PRO A 392 -16.18 -3.96 -8.71
CA PRO A 392 -16.92 -4.37 -7.51
C PRO A 392 -16.23 -4.05 -6.17
N TRP A 393 -14.96 -3.69 -6.19
CA TRP A 393 -14.20 -3.23 -5.01
C TRP A 393 -13.67 -1.82 -5.16
N ILE A 394 -14.23 -1.03 -6.08
CA ILE A 394 -13.90 0.39 -6.25
C ILE A 394 -14.82 1.22 -5.36
N ASN A 395 -14.25 2.23 -4.69
CA ASN A 395 -14.99 3.08 -3.78
C ASN A 395 -16.08 3.87 -4.50
N LYS A 396 -17.32 3.72 -4.03
CA LYS A 396 -18.45 4.47 -4.54
C LYS A 396 -18.67 5.78 -3.77
N ARG A 397 -18.44 5.76 -2.43
CA ARG A 397 -18.69 6.89 -1.55
C ARG A 397 -17.73 6.86 -0.38
N TYR A 398 -17.20 8.00 -0.02
CA TYR A 398 -16.38 8.11 1.19
C TYR A 398 -17.22 8.00 2.46
N TYR A 399 -16.61 7.48 3.49
CA TYR A 399 -17.25 7.29 4.81
C TYR A 399 -17.77 8.62 5.36
N LYS A 400 -19.06 8.62 5.78
CA LYS A 400 -19.78 9.80 6.26
C LYS A 400 -19.87 10.98 5.27
N HIS A 401 -19.77 10.71 3.97
CA HIS A 401 -20.08 11.70 2.93
C HIS A 401 -21.49 11.47 2.37
N ASP A 402 -22.19 12.55 2.04
CA ASP A 402 -23.58 12.49 1.55
C ASP A 402 -23.66 12.19 0.04
N SER A 403 -22.61 12.53 -0.73
CA SER A 403 -22.56 12.33 -2.18
C SER A 403 -21.67 11.18 -2.59
N ASP A 404 -22.04 10.52 -3.69
CA ASP A 404 -21.19 9.53 -4.33
C ASP A 404 -19.93 10.20 -4.89
N ALA A 405 -18.82 9.45 -4.91
CA ALA A 405 -17.54 9.86 -5.48
C ALA A 405 -17.36 9.37 -6.92
N VAL A 406 -18.41 8.78 -7.50
CA VAL A 406 -18.46 8.26 -8.87
C VAL A 406 -19.43 9.11 -9.71
N ASP A 407 -19.21 9.10 -11.03
CA ASP A 407 -20.16 9.71 -11.99
C ASP A 407 -21.45 8.89 -12.14
N ALA A 408 -22.36 9.34 -13.01
CA ALA A 408 -23.65 8.69 -13.26
C ALA A 408 -23.54 7.25 -13.80
N ASP A 409 -22.41 6.92 -14.45
CA ASP A 409 -22.12 5.60 -15.02
C ASP A 409 -21.28 4.73 -14.10
N GLY A 410 -21.01 5.19 -12.86
CA GLY A 410 -20.26 4.49 -11.84
C GLY A 410 -18.74 4.57 -11.97
N TRP A 411 -18.21 5.53 -12.74
CA TRP A 411 -16.77 5.74 -12.87
C TRP A 411 -16.23 6.65 -11.78
N PHE A 412 -15.16 6.20 -11.14
CA PHE A 412 -14.40 6.95 -10.15
C PHE A 412 -13.21 7.66 -10.83
N ASP A 413 -13.06 8.95 -10.58
CA ASP A 413 -11.87 9.73 -11.00
C ASP A 413 -10.72 9.46 -10.02
N THR A 414 -9.66 8.83 -10.50
CA THR A 414 -8.49 8.47 -9.68
C THR A 414 -7.61 9.67 -9.32
N GLY A 415 -7.76 10.76 -10.05
CA GLY A 415 -6.86 11.91 -9.99
C GLY A 415 -5.48 11.64 -10.60
N ASP A 416 -5.29 10.54 -11.31
CA ASP A 416 -4.10 10.24 -12.11
C ASP A 416 -4.33 10.60 -13.58
N ILE A 417 -3.26 11.02 -14.25
CA ILE A 417 -3.19 11.17 -15.70
C ILE A 417 -2.45 9.97 -16.25
N SER A 418 -3.07 9.31 -17.23
CA SER A 418 -2.55 8.04 -17.76
C SER A 418 -2.71 7.95 -19.27
N SER A 419 -1.95 7.04 -19.89
CA SER A 419 -2.19 6.48 -21.21
C SER A 419 -2.49 4.99 -21.08
N ILE A 420 -3.21 4.44 -22.07
CA ILE A 420 -3.43 2.99 -22.22
C ILE A 420 -2.98 2.63 -23.64
N ASP A 421 -2.16 1.60 -23.76
CA ASP A 421 -1.69 1.15 -25.07
C ASP A 421 -2.63 0.09 -25.69
N PRO A 422 -2.47 -0.24 -27.00
CA PRO A 422 -3.32 -1.23 -27.67
C PRO A 422 -3.28 -2.63 -27.07
N ASP A 423 -2.24 -2.96 -26.30
CA ASP A 423 -2.13 -4.22 -25.58
C ASP A 423 -2.79 -4.17 -24.20
N GLY A 424 -3.36 -3.02 -23.81
CA GLY A 424 -4.06 -2.78 -22.54
C GLY A 424 -3.13 -2.46 -21.36
N TYR A 425 -1.84 -2.16 -21.60
CA TYR A 425 -0.95 -1.70 -20.51
C TYR A 425 -1.20 -0.24 -20.21
N MET A 426 -1.52 0.03 -18.96
CA MET A 426 -1.64 1.38 -18.43
C MET A 426 -0.26 1.94 -18.06
N THR A 427 -0.05 3.20 -18.38
CA THR A 427 1.12 3.97 -17.96
C THR A 427 0.65 5.24 -17.26
N ILE A 428 0.99 5.43 -15.99
CA ILE A 428 0.76 6.69 -15.28
C ILE A 428 1.81 7.69 -15.74
N VAL A 429 1.33 8.82 -16.23
CA VAL A 429 2.15 9.96 -16.62
C VAL A 429 2.47 10.79 -15.38
N ASP A 430 1.43 11.11 -14.59
CA ASP A 430 1.56 11.88 -13.36
C ASP A 430 0.23 11.92 -12.58
N ARG A 431 0.24 12.56 -11.40
CA ARG A 431 -0.96 13.07 -10.76
C ARG A 431 -1.49 14.29 -11.52
N ALA A 432 -2.79 14.43 -11.66
CA ALA A 432 -3.40 15.59 -12.34
C ALA A 432 -2.94 16.95 -11.76
N LYS A 433 -2.60 16.97 -10.46
CA LYS A 433 -2.06 18.16 -9.76
C LYS A 433 -0.54 18.32 -9.85
N ASP A 434 0.20 17.30 -10.28
CA ASP A 434 1.66 17.27 -10.32
C ASP A 434 2.20 17.30 -11.76
N VAL A 435 1.36 16.98 -12.76
CA VAL A 435 1.72 17.09 -14.17
C VAL A 435 2.11 18.52 -14.51
N ILE A 436 3.23 18.67 -15.20
CA ILE A 436 3.80 19.98 -15.52
C ILE A 436 3.21 20.44 -16.85
N LYS A 437 2.48 21.56 -16.84
CA LYS A 437 1.84 22.14 -18.03
C LYS A 437 2.75 23.20 -18.62
N SER A 438 3.49 22.85 -19.67
CA SER A 438 4.50 23.69 -20.28
C SER A 438 4.12 24.08 -21.71
N GLY A 439 3.71 25.32 -21.92
CA GLY A 439 3.39 25.84 -23.25
C GLY A 439 2.25 25.10 -23.96
N GLY A 440 1.29 24.54 -23.21
CA GLY A 440 0.17 23.78 -23.74
C GLY A 440 0.46 22.28 -23.90
N GLU A 441 1.67 21.82 -23.60
CA GLU A 441 2.08 20.43 -23.62
C GLU A 441 2.29 19.91 -22.19
N TRP A 442 2.17 18.62 -21.99
CA TRP A 442 2.33 17.99 -20.69
C TRP A 442 3.71 17.35 -20.58
N ILE A 443 4.39 17.57 -19.44
CA ILE A 443 5.65 16.94 -19.09
C ILE A 443 5.40 16.01 -17.91
N SER A 444 5.77 14.74 -18.07
CA SER A 444 5.72 13.74 -17.00
C SER A 444 6.85 13.98 -16.00
N SER A 445 6.51 14.35 -14.77
CA SER A 445 7.49 14.43 -13.71
C SER A 445 8.06 13.05 -13.35
N VAL A 446 7.24 12.01 -13.45
CA VAL A 446 7.62 10.62 -13.13
C VAL A 446 8.67 10.08 -14.12
N ASP A 447 8.50 10.33 -15.42
CA ASP A 447 9.48 9.86 -16.43
C ASP A 447 10.81 10.56 -16.28
N LEU A 448 10.79 11.87 -15.97
CA LEU A 448 12.00 12.65 -15.68
C LEU A 448 12.71 12.12 -14.42
N GLU A 449 11.97 11.84 -13.35
CA GLU A 449 12.51 11.27 -12.11
C GLU A 449 13.16 9.92 -12.37
N ASN A 450 12.46 9.04 -13.10
CA ASN A 450 12.97 7.71 -13.44
C ASN A 450 14.24 7.78 -14.31
N ALA A 451 14.28 8.71 -15.28
CA ALA A 451 15.45 8.93 -16.10
C ALA A 451 16.63 9.42 -15.27
N ALA A 452 16.40 10.41 -14.38
CA ALA A 452 17.44 10.99 -13.53
C ALA A 452 18.00 9.98 -12.51
N GLN A 453 17.17 9.12 -11.93
CA GLN A 453 17.60 8.06 -11.00
C GLN A 453 18.50 7.01 -11.63
N GLY A 454 18.56 6.92 -12.96
CA GLY A 454 19.53 6.09 -13.66
C GLY A 454 20.97 6.62 -13.65
N HIS A 455 21.20 7.85 -13.22
CA HIS A 455 22.54 8.46 -13.15
C HIS A 455 23.30 7.99 -11.89
N PRO A 456 24.58 7.57 -11.98
CA PRO A 456 25.34 7.01 -10.84
C PRO A 456 25.51 7.96 -9.65
N ASP A 457 25.49 9.29 -9.89
CA ASP A 457 25.63 10.29 -8.84
C ASP A 457 24.27 10.74 -8.24
N VAL A 458 23.15 10.15 -8.65
CA VAL A 458 21.80 10.45 -8.16
C VAL A 458 21.30 9.31 -7.26
N MET A 459 21.12 9.60 -5.99
CA MET A 459 20.52 8.67 -5.04
C MET A 459 18.99 8.71 -5.11
N GLN A 460 18.42 9.92 -5.12
CA GLN A 460 16.99 10.15 -5.29
C GLN A 460 16.75 11.37 -6.17
N ALA A 461 15.66 11.34 -6.92
CA ALA A 461 15.24 12.43 -7.79
C ALA A 461 13.76 12.76 -7.56
N CYS A 462 13.42 14.04 -7.63
CA CYS A 462 12.06 14.55 -7.65
C CYS A 462 11.95 15.69 -8.63
N VAL A 463 10.92 15.71 -9.45
CA VAL A 463 10.66 16.78 -10.42
C VAL A 463 9.39 17.52 -10.04
N ILE A 464 9.46 18.85 -10.04
CA ILE A 464 8.32 19.72 -9.79
C ILE A 464 8.14 20.71 -10.94
N GLY A 465 6.88 21.07 -11.23
CA GLY A 465 6.54 22.22 -12.06
C GLY A 465 6.76 23.49 -11.26
N VAL A 466 7.50 24.43 -11.85
CA VAL A 466 7.77 25.76 -11.29
C VAL A 466 7.30 26.81 -12.28
N ALA A 467 6.64 27.86 -11.79
CA ALA A 467 6.11 28.92 -12.62
C ALA A 467 7.21 29.54 -13.51
N HIS A 468 6.90 29.74 -14.80
CA HIS A 468 7.81 30.27 -15.79
C HIS A 468 7.15 31.37 -16.63
N PRO A 469 7.81 32.55 -16.82
CA PRO A 469 7.18 33.73 -17.45
C PRO A 469 6.65 33.50 -18.87
N LYS A 470 7.21 32.51 -19.60
CA LYS A 470 6.87 32.27 -21.01
C LYS A 470 6.07 30.99 -21.22
N TRP A 471 6.25 29.98 -20.37
CA TRP A 471 5.78 28.62 -20.64
C TRP A 471 4.70 28.15 -19.66
N ASP A 472 4.20 29.02 -18.79
CA ASP A 472 3.32 28.69 -17.66
C ASP A 472 4.10 27.97 -16.57
N GLU A 473 4.50 26.72 -16.81
CA GLU A 473 5.37 25.95 -15.91
C GLU A 473 6.57 25.36 -16.66
N ARG A 474 7.67 25.15 -15.94
CA ARG A 474 8.82 24.38 -16.41
C ARG A 474 9.29 23.41 -15.33
N PRO A 475 9.86 22.26 -15.76
CA PRO A 475 10.37 21.28 -14.81
C PRO A 475 11.67 21.78 -14.14
N VAL A 476 11.73 21.59 -12.82
CA VAL A 476 12.94 21.71 -12.01
C VAL A 476 13.21 20.37 -11.36
N LEU A 477 14.42 19.84 -11.55
CA LEU A 477 14.86 18.56 -11.00
C LEU A 477 15.56 18.78 -9.66
N LEU A 478 15.01 18.19 -8.59
CA LEU A 478 15.63 18.15 -7.27
C LEU A 478 16.35 16.80 -7.11
N VAL A 479 17.61 16.84 -6.70
CA VAL A 479 18.48 15.67 -6.60
C VAL A 479 19.04 15.54 -5.18
N VAL A 480 18.86 14.37 -4.59
CA VAL A 480 19.65 13.93 -3.45
C VAL A 480 20.85 13.18 -4.02
N PRO A 481 22.08 13.69 -3.84
CA PRO A 481 23.26 13.08 -4.45
C PRO A 481 23.64 11.76 -3.77
N ALA A 482 24.14 10.80 -4.55
CA ALA A 482 24.66 9.52 -4.06
C ALA A 482 26.06 9.64 -3.42
N ASN A 483 26.76 10.74 -3.70
CA ASN A 483 28.11 11.05 -3.22
C ASN A 483 28.29 12.56 -3.11
N GLU A 484 29.48 13.02 -2.72
CA GLU A 484 29.77 14.46 -2.57
C GLU A 484 29.79 15.25 -3.89
N LYS A 485 29.75 14.55 -5.04
CA LYS A 485 29.81 15.16 -6.36
C LYS A 485 28.45 15.78 -6.75
N LYS A 486 28.45 17.10 -6.99
CA LYS A 486 27.25 17.87 -7.35
C LYS A 486 27.45 18.47 -8.76
N ASP A 487 27.43 17.59 -9.79
CA ASP A 487 27.72 17.96 -11.17
C ASP A 487 26.42 18.00 -12.00
N LYS A 488 25.85 19.22 -12.15
CA LYS A 488 24.63 19.44 -12.94
C LYS A 488 24.83 19.08 -14.41
N ASP A 489 25.98 19.40 -14.99
CA ASP A 489 26.26 19.21 -16.42
C ASP A 489 26.32 17.72 -16.77
N SER A 490 26.90 16.91 -15.90
CA SER A 490 26.89 15.45 -16.03
C SER A 490 25.47 14.87 -16.07
N ILE A 491 24.60 15.33 -15.16
CA ILE A 491 23.21 14.87 -15.10
C ILE A 491 22.43 15.38 -16.33
N PHE A 492 22.59 16.63 -16.74
CA PHE A 492 21.96 17.14 -17.97
C PHE A 492 22.37 16.34 -19.21
N THR A 493 23.66 16.07 -19.37
CA THR A 493 24.18 15.28 -20.50
C THR A 493 23.61 13.85 -20.47
N PHE A 494 23.51 13.24 -19.28
CA PHE A 494 22.94 11.91 -19.14
C PHE A 494 21.45 11.85 -19.53
N LEU A 495 20.71 12.94 -19.32
CA LEU A 495 19.29 13.01 -19.65
C LEU A 495 19.03 13.25 -21.14
N GLU A 496 19.96 13.84 -21.92
CA GLU A 496 19.73 14.30 -23.29
C GLU A 496 19.20 13.21 -24.23
N ASP A 497 19.69 11.96 -24.09
CA ASP A 497 19.27 10.83 -24.92
C ASP A 497 18.12 9.99 -24.31
N LYS A 498 17.63 10.36 -23.12
CA LYS A 498 16.64 9.57 -22.36
C LYS A 498 15.28 10.21 -22.27
N ILE A 499 15.20 11.50 -22.55
CA ILE A 499 13.96 12.30 -22.47
C ILE A 499 13.73 13.08 -23.74
N ALA A 500 12.49 13.52 -23.98
CA ALA A 500 12.20 14.46 -25.07
C ALA A 500 12.95 15.77 -24.83
N LYS A 501 13.53 16.37 -25.89
CA LYS A 501 14.37 17.58 -25.78
C LYS A 501 13.71 18.74 -25.04
N TRP A 502 12.43 18.92 -25.22
CA TRP A 502 11.65 19.98 -24.58
C TRP A 502 11.24 19.65 -23.14
N TRP A 503 11.44 18.41 -22.67
CA TRP A 503 11.26 17.99 -21.28
C TRP A 503 12.47 18.32 -20.41
N LYS A 504 13.60 18.70 -21.02
CA LYS A 504 14.83 19.02 -20.27
C LYS A 504 14.50 19.97 -19.13
N PRO A 505 14.87 19.65 -17.89
CA PRO A 505 14.68 20.54 -16.74
C PRO A 505 15.39 21.88 -16.97
N ASP A 506 14.75 22.95 -16.55
CA ASP A 506 15.35 24.30 -16.66
C ASP A 506 16.45 24.51 -15.61
N ASP A 507 16.40 23.77 -14.49
CA ASP A 507 17.49 23.73 -13.50
C ASP A 507 17.51 22.40 -12.74
N ILE A 508 18.66 22.11 -12.11
CA ILE A 508 18.88 21.02 -11.16
C ILE A 508 19.27 21.62 -9.82
N ILE A 509 18.56 21.23 -8.76
CA ILE A 509 18.83 21.69 -7.40
C ILE A 509 19.26 20.49 -6.56
N PHE A 510 20.42 20.55 -5.94
CA PHE A 510 20.85 19.56 -4.98
C PHE A 510 20.30 19.87 -3.60
N ILE A 511 19.68 18.87 -2.99
CA ILE A 511 19.09 18.94 -1.64
C ILE A 511 19.64 17.80 -0.78
N GLU A 512 19.57 17.94 0.53
CA GLU A 512 20.05 16.92 1.47
C GLU A 512 19.09 15.71 1.55
N GLU A 513 17.78 15.98 1.58
CA GLU A 513 16.74 14.95 1.64
C GLU A 513 15.44 15.40 0.95
N LEU A 514 14.66 14.46 0.47
CA LEU A 514 13.32 14.71 -0.02
C LEU A 514 12.30 14.64 1.14
N PRO A 515 11.33 15.58 1.22
CA PRO A 515 10.26 15.49 2.22
C PRO A 515 9.36 14.29 1.92
N ILE A 516 9.34 13.31 2.81
CA ILE A 516 8.56 12.08 2.67
C ILE A 516 7.27 12.17 3.50
N GLY A 517 6.17 11.80 2.90
CA GLY A 517 4.87 11.72 3.55
C GLY A 517 4.66 10.41 4.33
N ALA A 518 3.56 10.34 5.05
CA ALA A 518 3.17 9.19 5.90
C ALA A 518 3.05 7.84 5.16
N THR A 519 2.94 7.87 3.82
CA THR A 519 2.87 6.67 2.96
C THR A 519 4.19 6.31 2.28
N GLY A 520 5.29 7.00 2.63
CA GLY A 520 6.59 6.82 1.98
C GLY A 520 6.74 7.54 0.63
N LYS A 521 5.77 8.38 0.24
CA LYS A 521 5.79 9.17 -1.00
C LYS A 521 6.38 10.55 -0.77
N VAL A 522 7.07 11.09 -1.79
CA VAL A 522 7.58 12.47 -1.76
C VAL A 522 6.43 13.48 -1.72
N LEU A 523 6.53 14.46 -0.83
CA LEU A 523 5.57 15.55 -0.68
C LEU A 523 5.91 16.70 -1.65
N LYS A 524 5.60 16.53 -2.94
CA LYS A 524 5.86 17.53 -3.99
C LYS A 524 5.25 18.91 -3.68
N VAL A 525 4.12 18.94 -2.97
CA VAL A 525 3.47 20.20 -2.55
C VAL A 525 4.43 21.08 -1.74
N LYS A 526 5.15 20.52 -0.77
CA LYS A 526 6.13 21.26 0.04
C LYS A 526 7.28 21.81 -0.82
N LEU A 527 7.76 20.98 -1.77
CA LEU A 527 8.83 21.40 -2.67
C LEU A 527 8.36 22.50 -3.63
N ARG A 528 7.14 22.41 -4.17
CA ARG A 528 6.57 23.47 -5.00
C ARG A 528 6.41 24.78 -4.23
N GLU A 529 5.95 24.75 -2.99
CA GLU A 529 5.88 25.95 -2.15
C GLU A 529 7.26 26.55 -1.90
N GLN A 530 8.26 25.72 -1.61
CA GLN A 530 9.64 26.16 -1.34
C GLN A 530 10.32 26.78 -2.56
N PHE A 531 10.07 26.25 -3.76
CA PHE A 531 10.76 26.64 -4.99
C PHE A 531 9.86 27.38 -5.99
N LYS A 532 8.64 27.81 -5.60
CA LYS A 532 7.62 28.37 -6.51
C LYS A 532 8.09 29.51 -7.42
N ASP A 533 9.03 30.34 -6.93
CA ASP A 533 9.54 31.51 -7.64
C ASP A 533 10.96 31.28 -8.21
N HIS A 534 11.44 30.04 -8.25
CA HIS A 534 12.82 29.71 -8.60
C HIS A 534 13.22 30.18 -10.02
N LEU A 535 12.30 30.07 -10.99
CA LEU A 535 12.52 30.45 -12.39
C LEU A 535 11.99 31.87 -12.75
N ILE A 536 11.42 32.60 -11.80
CA ILE A 536 10.88 33.94 -12.01
C ILE A 536 11.93 35.04 -11.73
N LYS A 537 13.08 34.71 -11.16
CA LYS A 537 14.12 35.65 -10.75
C LYS A 537 14.85 36.24 -11.92
#